data_c03bf0873efecad1dee21425d2fefadc
#
_entry.id   c03bf0873efecad1dee21425d2fefadc
#
_cell.length_a   1.000
_cell.length_b   1.000
_cell.length_c   1.000
_cell.angle_alpha   90.00
_cell.angle_beta   90.00
_cell.angle_gamma   90.00
#
_symmetry.space_group_name_H-M   'P 1'
#
loop_
_entity.id
_entity.type
_entity.pdbx_description
1 polymer ?
#
loop_
_entity_poly.entity_id
_entity_poly.type
_entity_poly.pdbx_seq_one_letter_code
_entity_poly.pdbx_strand_id
1 'polypeptide(L)'
;MINEPLVQEGIANVSSDRNANRGLQYLKIMVKDPAAVLGLIIVFSFLGWALVQGVLEIFYGQSGPAIALLPHNPFSYNLTTPLHPPDHSYILGTNTYGEDILSRMLYAMPRDAFISVLVVLSGVLIGGLIGVISGYRGKLTDDVAMRVTDAFLSLPALILVIAISVLLGETLTGLILALVLVWWPIYARFFRAETLKIKNLDYVQASKLNKVSFFRLFFKYLFINSIDPVIAYAALDFGNVILTYSTLAFLGIGLEPPIPELGSMASNGVGTLPTGWWYAIFPGLVILVIVIGFVLVGDRMQDIISNRINY
;
A
#
# COMPACT_ATOMS: atom_id res chain seq x y z
N MET A 1 0.15 -13.14 49.44
CA MET A 1 -0.38 -13.60 48.16
C MET A 1 -0.96 -12.38 47.43
N ILE A 2 -0.23 -11.79 46.50
CA ILE A 2 -0.68 -10.63 45.72
C ILE A 2 -1.59 -11.19 44.64
N ASN A 3 -2.80 -10.65 44.54
CA ASN A 3 -3.86 -11.11 43.64
C ASN A 3 -3.43 -10.93 42.16
N GLU A 4 -2.86 -11.97 41.54
CA GLU A 4 -2.37 -12.01 40.16
C GLU A 4 -3.41 -11.57 39.10
N PRO A 5 -4.72 -11.85 39.21
CA PRO A 5 -5.66 -11.42 38.17
C PRO A 5 -5.86 -9.91 38.11
N LEU A 6 -5.84 -9.18 39.22
CA LEU A 6 -6.01 -7.72 39.23
C LEU A 6 -4.81 -6.96 38.65
N VAL A 7 -3.61 -7.51 38.79
CA VAL A 7 -2.41 -6.92 38.18
C VAL A 7 -2.40 -7.16 36.66
N GLN A 8 -2.89 -8.31 36.20
CA GLN A 8 -2.97 -8.61 34.76
C GLN A 8 -4.07 -7.80 34.06
N GLU A 9 -5.22 -7.58 34.69
CA GLU A 9 -6.27 -6.69 34.15
C GLU A 9 -5.82 -5.22 34.12
N GLY A 10 -5.14 -4.75 35.15
CA GLY A 10 -4.57 -3.38 35.18
C GLY A 10 -3.55 -3.13 34.09
N ILE A 11 -2.67 -4.10 33.81
CA ILE A 11 -1.65 -3.98 32.74
C ILE A 11 -2.30 -4.06 31.34
N ALA A 12 -3.32 -4.90 31.16
CA ALA A 12 -4.05 -5.02 29.89
C ALA A 12 -4.85 -3.75 29.56
N ASN A 13 -5.53 -3.16 30.56
CA ASN A 13 -6.30 -1.92 30.39
C ASN A 13 -5.40 -0.70 30.13
N VAL A 14 -4.27 -0.58 30.82
CA VAL A 14 -3.29 0.51 30.58
C VAL A 14 -2.65 0.42 29.19
N SER A 15 -2.48 -0.80 28.64
CA SER A 15 -1.92 -0.98 27.28
C SER A 15 -2.94 -0.69 26.18
N SER A 16 -4.22 -1.01 26.38
CA SER A 16 -5.29 -0.74 25.40
C SER A 16 -5.64 0.75 25.33
N ASP A 17 -5.73 1.44 26.47
CA ASP A 17 -5.96 2.89 26.53
C ASP A 17 -4.80 3.71 25.97
N ARG A 18 -3.55 3.24 26.14
CA ARG A 18 -2.38 3.91 25.53
C ARG A 18 -2.40 3.84 23.99
N ASN A 19 -2.84 2.72 23.41
CA ASN A 19 -2.84 2.57 21.95
C ASN A 19 -3.99 3.34 21.26
N ALA A 20 -5.18 3.35 21.85
CA ALA A 20 -6.32 4.14 21.35
C ALA A 20 -6.03 5.65 21.39
N ASN A 21 -5.37 6.13 22.46
CA ASN A 21 -4.97 7.54 22.56
C ASN A 21 -3.83 7.94 21.59
N ARG A 22 -2.94 7.02 21.21
CA ARG A 22 -1.83 7.31 20.29
C ARG A 22 -2.31 7.66 18.89
N GLY A 23 -3.21 6.89 18.31
CA GLY A 23 -3.76 7.16 16.98
C GLY A 23 -4.44 8.52 16.88
N LEU A 24 -5.25 8.87 17.90
CA LEU A 24 -5.90 10.19 17.98
C LEU A 24 -4.89 11.34 18.17
N GLN A 25 -3.80 11.12 18.90
CA GLN A 25 -2.74 12.11 19.04
C GLN A 25 -1.98 12.32 17.73
N TYR A 26 -1.69 11.24 16.98
CA TYR A 26 -1.07 11.35 15.65
C TYR A 26 -1.95 12.14 14.70
N LEU A 27 -3.23 11.82 14.61
CA LEU A 27 -4.20 12.58 13.79
C LEU A 27 -4.28 14.05 14.19
N LYS A 28 -4.33 14.38 15.49
CA LYS A 28 -4.35 15.77 15.97
C LYS A 28 -3.09 16.56 15.58
N ILE A 29 -1.94 15.91 15.50
CA ILE A 29 -0.68 16.54 15.08
C ILE A 29 -0.67 16.70 13.55
N MET A 30 -1.11 15.69 12.82
CA MET A 30 -1.19 15.72 11.35
C MET A 30 -2.12 16.83 10.83
N VAL A 31 -3.28 17.02 11.48
CA VAL A 31 -4.27 18.07 11.08
C VAL A 31 -3.74 19.48 11.28
N LYS A 32 -2.67 19.69 12.04
CA LYS A 32 -2.03 21.01 12.19
C LYS A 32 -1.08 21.37 11.04
N ASP A 33 -0.68 20.39 10.23
CA ASP A 33 0.21 20.58 9.10
C ASP A 33 -0.59 20.62 7.79
N PRO A 34 -0.58 21.75 7.04
CA PRO A 34 -1.34 21.88 5.81
C PRO A 34 -0.99 20.82 4.75
N ALA A 35 0.30 20.43 4.66
CA ALA A 35 0.75 19.42 3.72
C ALA A 35 0.18 18.03 4.07
N ALA A 36 0.21 17.67 5.36
CA ALA A 36 -0.38 16.42 5.83
C ALA A 36 -1.91 16.40 5.64
N VAL A 37 -2.59 17.54 5.86
CA VAL A 37 -4.04 17.66 5.61
C VAL A 37 -4.35 17.44 4.13
N LEU A 38 -3.61 18.06 3.22
CA LEU A 38 -3.75 17.83 1.79
C LEU A 38 -3.55 16.35 1.45
N GLY A 39 -2.49 15.73 1.97
CA GLY A 39 -2.23 14.30 1.80
C GLY A 39 -3.38 13.42 2.30
N LEU A 40 -3.92 13.71 3.50
CA LEU A 40 -5.06 13.00 4.06
C LEU A 40 -6.32 13.12 3.18
N ILE A 41 -6.62 14.31 2.67
CA ILE A 41 -7.76 14.53 1.76
C ILE A 41 -7.61 13.66 0.51
N ILE A 42 -6.43 13.66 -0.12
CA ILE A 42 -6.16 12.86 -1.32
C ILE A 42 -6.31 11.37 -1.02
N VAL A 43 -5.64 10.88 0.03
CA VAL A 43 -5.64 9.45 0.40
C VAL A 43 -7.04 8.99 0.79
N PHE A 44 -7.77 9.73 1.63
CA PHE A 44 -9.12 9.35 2.02
C PHE A 44 -10.12 9.44 0.86
N SER A 45 -9.97 10.42 -0.05
CA SER A 45 -10.79 10.49 -1.25
C SER A 45 -10.54 9.30 -2.17
N PHE A 46 -9.27 8.94 -2.40
CA PHE A 46 -8.88 7.79 -3.21
C PHE A 46 -9.37 6.47 -2.60
N LEU A 47 -9.05 6.19 -1.32
CA LEU A 47 -9.44 4.97 -0.66
C LEU A 47 -10.95 4.87 -0.44
N GLY A 48 -11.60 5.98 -0.13
CA GLY A 48 -13.05 6.06 0.02
C GLY A 48 -13.77 5.75 -1.29
N TRP A 49 -13.32 6.36 -2.39
CA TRP A 49 -13.84 6.03 -3.72
C TRP A 49 -13.56 4.57 -4.10
N ALA A 50 -12.33 4.11 -3.91
CA ALA A 50 -11.95 2.73 -4.20
C ALA A 50 -12.78 1.70 -3.42
N LEU A 51 -13.10 2.00 -2.15
CA LEU A 51 -13.97 1.14 -1.34
C LEU A 51 -15.40 1.10 -1.89
N VAL A 52 -15.99 2.28 -2.13
CA VAL A 52 -17.38 2.37 -2.62
C VAL A 52 -17.51 1.68 -3.99
N GLN A 53 -16.67 2.07 -4.94
CA GLN A 53 -16.70 1.51 -6.29
C GLN A 53 -16.34 0.02 -6.30
N GLY A 54 -15.31 -0.39 -5.51
CA GLY A 54 -14.91 -1.80 -5.42
C GLY A 54 -15.98 -2.70 -4.82
N VAL A 55 -16.71 -2.24 -3.78
CA VAL A 55 -17.86 -2.98 -3.25
C VAL A 55 -18.96 -3.14 -4.30
N LEU A 56 -19.26 -2.07 -5.06
CA LEU A 56 -20.26 -2.15 -6.12
C LEU A 56 -19.82 -3.11 -7.24
N GLU A 57 -18.54 -3.12 -7.62
CA GLU A 57 -18.01 -4.06 -8.61
C GLU A 57 -18.10 -5.52 -8.14
N ILE A 58 -17.86 -5.81 -6.86
CA ILE A 58 -17.98 -7.16 -6.29
C ILE A 58 -19.43 -7.66 -6.36
N PHE A 59 -20.40 -6.80 -6.03
CA PHE A 59 -21.81 -7.21 -5.96
C PHE A 59 -22.54 -7.18 -7.30
N TYR A 60 -22.19 -6.25 -8.19
CA TYR A 60 -22.91 -5.98 -9.43
C TYR A 60 -22.08 -6.21 -10.70
N GLY A 61 -20.79 -6.50 -10.56
CA GLY A 61 -19.86 -6.69 -11.69
C GLY A 61 -19.76 -5.43 -12.55
N GLN A 62 -19.85 -5.61 -13.87
CA GLN A 62 -19.77 -4.53 -14.86
C GLN A 62 -21.15 -3.98 -15.24
N SER A 63 -22.12 -3.97 -14.32
CA SER A 63 -23.51 -3.59 -14.61
C SER A 63 -24.17 -2.84 -13.45
N GLY A 64 -25.35 -2.29 -13.69
CA GLY A 64 -26.20 -1.68 -12.68
C GLY A 64 -25.51 -0.55 -11.88
N PRO A 65 -25.61 -0.61 -10.53
CA PRO A 65 -25.06 0.46 -9.66
C PRO A 65 -23.55 0.70 -9.80
N ALA A 66 -22.76 -0.32 -10.17
CA ALA A 66 -21.31 -0.17 -10.37
C ALA A 66 -20.96 0.78 -11.55
N ILE A 67 -21.85 0.90 -12.52
CA ILE A 67 -21.71 1.82 -13.65
C ILE A 67 -22.49 3.12 -13.39
N ALA A 68 -23.59 3.07 -12.66
CA ALA A 68 -24.49 4.20 -12.46
C ALA A 68 -23.85 5.38 -11.68
N LEU A 69 -22.83 5.13 -10.87
CA LEU A 69 -22.07 6.17 -10.18
C LEU A 69 -21.02 6.87 -11.08
N LEU A 70 -20.74 6.29 -12.26
CA LEU A 70 -19.79 6.85 -13.19
C LEU A 70 -20.51 7.81 -14.16
N PRO A 71 -19.83 8.87 -14.66
CA PRO A 71 -20.43 9.77 -15.65
C PRO A 71 -20.95 9.06 -16.89
N HIS A 72 -20.19 8.05 -17.36
CA HIS A 72 -20.55 7.22 -18.52
C HIS A 72 -20.20 5.75 -18.25
N ASN A 73 -20.71 4.83 -19.08
CA ASN A 73 -20.29 3.44 -19.03
C ASN A 73 -18.83 3.31 -19.51
N PRO A 74 -17.88 2.84 -18.66
CA PRO A 74 -16.45 2.79 -19.00
C PRO A 74 -16.11 1.75 -20.10
N PHE A 75 -17.07 0.93 -20.50
CA PHE A 75 -16.94 -0.12 -21.53
C PHE A 75 -17.71 0.18 -22.81
N SER A 76 -18.38 1.34 -22.90
CA SER A 76 -19.17 1.66 -24.08
C SER A 76 -18.30 2.30 -25.16
N TYR A 77 -18.14 1.58 -26.26
CA TYR A 77 -17.48 2.09 -27.46
C TYR A 77 -18.35 3.12 -28.19
N ASN A 78 -17.77 4.26 -28.51
CA ASN A 78 -18.42 5.27 -29.34
C ASN A 78 -17.51 5.72 -30.48
N LEU A 79 -17.55 5.00 -31.58
CA LEU A 79 -16.71 5.30 -32.74
C LEU A 79 -17.08 6.60 -33.47
N THR A 80 -18.11 7.31 -33.04
CA THR A 80 -18.46 8.64 -33.57
C THR A 80 -17.68 9.76 -32.87
N THR A 81 -17.09 9.48 -31.71
CA THR A 81 -16.34 10.44 -30.89
C THR A 81 -14.96 9.92 -30.45
N PRO A 82 -14.12 9.37 -31.39
CA PRO A 82 -12.76 8.97 -31.02
C PRO A 82 -11.91 10.19 -30.75
N LEU A 83 -11.10 10.13 -29.68
CA LEU A 83 -10.22 11.23 -29.24
C LEU A 83 -10.97 12.58 -29.13
N HIS A 84 -12.19 12.56 -28.62
CA HIS A 84 -12.94 13.79 -28.38
C HIS A 84 -12.28 14.58 -27.25
N PRO A 85 -11.97 15.88 -27.46
CA PRO A 85 -11.32 16.70 -26.44
C PRO A 85 -12.24 16.89 -25.22
N PRO A 86 -11.66 17.28 -24.07
CA PRO A 86 -12.42 17.60 -22.88
C PRO A 86 -13.48 18.67 -23.14
N ASP A 87 -14.74 18.37 -22.79
CA ASP A 87 -15.88 19.26 -22.88
C ASP A 87 -16.92 18.95 -21.77
N HIS A 88 -18.12 19.58 -21.87
CA HIS A 88 -19.20 19.34 -20.89
C HIS A 88 -19.77 17.91 -20.94
N SER A 89 -19.69 17.22 -22.07
CA SER A 89 -20.17 15.84 -22.23
C SER A 89 -19.13 14.84 -21.74
N TYR A 90 -17.86 15.11 -22.03
CA TYR A 90 -16.71 14.28 -21.64
C TYR A 90 -15.68 15.13 -20.90
N ILE A 91 -15.79 15.22 -19.57
CA ILE A 91 -15.00 16.14 -18.71
C ILE A 91 -13.49 16.01 -18.96
N LEU A 92 -12.98 14.79 -19.14
CA LEU A 92 -11.57 14.51 -19.44
C LEU A 92 -11.35 14.02 -20.87
N GLY A 93 -12.36 14.15 -21.73
CA GLY A 93 -12.31 13.67 -23.10
C GLY A 93 -12.48 12.15 -23.22
N THR A 94 -12.30 11.66 -24.45
CA THR A 94 -12.41 10.22 -24.77
C THR A 94 -11.07 9.66 -25.28
N ASN A 95 -10.95 8.34 -25.21
CA ASN A 95 -9.83 7.60 -25.80
C ASN A 95 -10.03 7.32 -27.30
N THR A 96 -9.16 6.52 -27.90
CA THR A 96 -9.19 6.13 -29.32
C THR A 96 -10.44 5.35 -29.71
N TYR A 97 -11.14 4.76 -28.75
CA TYR A 97 -12.38 4.00 -28.96
C TYR A 97 -13.64 4.81 -28.62
N GLY A 98 -13.49 6.11 -28.27
CA GLY A 98 -14.58 6.97 -27.84
C GLY A 98 -15.10 6.66 -26.42
N GLU A 99 -14.35 5.92 -25.62
CA GLU A 99 -14.69 5.62 -24.22
C GLU A 99 -14.30 6.80 -23.32
N ASP A 100 -15.16 7.13 -22.34
CA ASP A 100 -14.93 8.24 -21.39
C ASP A 100 -13.76 7.98 -20.45
N ILE A 101 -12.75 8.84 -20.51
CA ILE A 101 -11.51 8.70 -19.72
C ILE A 101 -11.78 8.83 -18.22
N LEU A 102 -12.63 9.77 -17.80
CA LEU A 102 -12.94 9.97 -16.38
C LEU A 102 -13.59 8.72 -15.78
N SER A 103 -14.60 8.17 -16.44
CA SER A 103 -15.29 6.95 -16.00
C SER A 103 -14.33 5.76 -15.91
N ARG A 104 -13.44 5.63 -16.90
CA ARG A 104 -12.42 4.54 -16.91
C ARG A 104 -11.42 4.67 -15.78
N MET A 105 -10.95 5.89 -15.48
CA MET A 105 -10.03 6.12 -14.36
C MET A 105 -10.70 5.83 -13.01
N LEU A 106 -11.93 6.33 -12.81
CA LEU A 106 -12.70 6.06 -11.60
C LEU A 106 -12.97 4.55 -11.40
N TYR A 107 -13.18 3.82 -12.47
CA TYR A 107 -13.38 2.37 -12.46
C TYR A 107 -12.06 1.60 -12.21
N ALA A 108 -10.90 2.15 -12.57
CA ALA A 108 -9.60 1.53 -12.36
C ALA A 108 -9.14 1.60 -10.88
N MET A 109 -9.43 2.70 -10.18
CA MET A 109 -8.93 3.00 -8.82
C MET A 109 -9.11 1.89 -7.78
N PRO A 110 -10.23 1.14 -7.71
CA PRO A 110 -10.39 0.03 -6.76
C PRO A 110 -9.31 -1.05 -6.87
N ARG A 111 -8.88 -1.36 -8.09
CA ARG A 111 -7.83 -2.38 -8.32
C ARG A 111 -6.48 -1.90 -7.85
N ASP A 112 -6.11 -0.65 -8.16
CA ASP A 112 -4.86 -0.06 -7.71
C ASP A 112 -4.80 -0.02 -6.18
N ALA A 113 -5.90 0.37 -5.52
CA ALA A 113 -6.02 0.35 -4.07
C ALA A 113 -5.92 -1.08 -3.51
N PHE A 114 -6.65 -2.03 -4.08
CA PHE A 114 -6.63 -3.43 -3.62
C PHE A 114 -5.23 -4.05 -3.75
N ILE A 115 -4.56 -3.86 -4.89
CA ILE A 115 -3.22 -4.41 -5.13
C ILE A 115 -2.23 -3.79 -4.16
N SER A 116 -2.25 -2.47 -3.96
CA SER A 116 -1.34 -1.81 -3.03
C SER A 116 -1.56 -2.26 -1.59
N VAL A 117 -2.81 -2.38 -1.13
CA VAL A 117 -3.14 -2.92 0.20
C VAL A 117 -2.62 -4.34 0.35
N LEU A 118 -2.87 -5.21 -0.62
CA LEU A 118 -2.47 -6.61 -0.58
C LEU A 118 -0.94 -6.76 -0.52
N VAL A 119 -0.21 -6.03 -1.37
CA VAL A 119 1.26 -6.07 -1.43
C VAL A 119 1.89 -5.54 -0.15
N VAL A 120 1.45 -4.36 0.33
CA VAL A 120 1.97 -3.77 1.57
C VAL A 120 1.68 -4.66 2.77
N LEU A 121 0.44 -5.13 2.93
CA LEU A 121 0.08 -6.03 4.04
C LEU A 121 0.87 -7.34 4.00
N SER A 122 1.03 -7.95 2.82
CA SER A 122 1.85 -9.16 2.68
C SER A 122 3.31 -8.89 3.02
N GLY A 123 3.86 -7.75 2.59
CA GLY A 123 5.20 -7.30 2.95
C GLY A 123 5.38 -7.16 4.46
N VAL A 124 4.44 -6.48 5.13
CA VAL A 124 4.44 -6.30 6.59
C VAL A 124 4.33 -7.67 7.31
N LEU A 125 3.45 -8.55 6.86
CA LEU A 125 3.24 -9.86 7.51
C LEU A 125 4.43 -10.79 7.30
N ILE A 126 4.86 -11.01 6.05
CA ILE A 126 5.97 -11.91 5.72
C ILE A 126 7.28 -11.35 6.26
N GLY A 127 7.55 -10.08 5.95
CA GLY A 127 8.76 -9.40 6.42
C GLY A 127 8.79 -9.28 7.94
N GLY A 128 7.63 -9.00 8.58
CA GLY A 128 7.50 -8.96 10.02
C GLY A 128 7.81 -10.30 10.70
N LEU A 129 7.29 -11.40 10.18
CA LEU A 129 7.60 -12.74 10.68
C LEU A 129 9.10 -13.03 10.56
N ILE A 130 9.69 -12.84 9.38
CA ILE A 130 11.11 -13.09 9.12
C ILE A 130 11.98 -12.15 9.97
N GLY A 131 11.70 -10.85 9.97
CA GLY A 131 12.49 -9.85 10.67
C GLY A 131 12.48 -9.99 12.20
N VAL A 132 11.30 -10.24 12.79
CA VAL A 132 11.21 -10.46 14.25
C VAL A 132 11.90 -11.76 14.66
N ILE A 133 11.70 -12.86 13.91
CA ILE A 133 12.35 -14.14 14.24
C ILE A 133 13.87 -14.00 14.14
N SER A 134 14.40 -13.42 13.07
CA SER A 134 15.82 -13.22 12.85
C SER A 134 16.43 -12.33 13.95
N GLY A 135 15.83 -11.17 14.20
CA GLY A 135 16.29 -10.22 15.23
C GLY A 135 16.26 -10.79 16.64
N TYR A 136 15.25 -11.61 16.96
CA TYR A 136 15.12 -12.24 18.27
C TYR A 136 16.10 -13.40 18.47
N ARG A 137 16.13 -14.38 17.55
CA ARG A 137 16.99 -15.58 17.65
C ARG A 137 18.47 -15.26 17.45
N GLY A 138 18.77 -14.36 16.53
CA GLY A 138 20.16 -14.01 16.18
C GLY A 138 20.95 -15.18 15.56
N LYS A 139 22.29 -15.06 15.59
CA LYS A 139 23.22 -16.10 15.11
C LYS A 139 22.88 -16.59 13.69
N LEU A 140 22.96 -17.89 13.46
CA LEU A 140 22.72 -18.52 12.14
C LEU A 140 21.34 -18.17 11.54
N THR A 141 20.30 -18.08 12.36
CA THR A 141 18.94 -17.71 11.87
C THR A 141 18.94 -16.31 11.29
N ASP A 142 19.61 -15.39 11.95
CA ASP A 142 19.76 -14.02 11.49
C ASP A 142 20.62 -13.93 10.23
N ASP A 143 21.77 -14.60 10.24
CA ASP A 143 22.69 -14.60 9.11
C ASP A 143 22.04 -15.15 7.83
N VAL A 144 21.33 -16.28 7.92
CA VAL A 144 20.64 -16.87 6.76
C VAL A 144 19.50 -15.97 6.29
N ALA A 145 18.62 -15.51 7.19
CA ALA A 145 17.50 -14.67 6.83
C ALA A 145 17.96 -13.37 6.16
N MET A 146 19.00 -12.73 6.69
CA MET A 146 19.52 -11.47 6.12
C MET A 146 20.27 -11.71 4.81
N ARG A 147 20.99 -12.80 4.62
CA ARG A 147 21.60 -13.13 3.31
C ARG A 147 20.56 -13.30 2.21
N VAL A 148 19.44 -13.99 2.51
CA VAL A 148 18.31 -14.09 1.56
C VAL A 148 17.70 -12.73 1.30
N THR A 149 17.45 -11.95 2.34
CA THR A 149 16.95 -10.55 2.23
C THR A 149 17.88 -9.70 1.36
N ASP A 150 19.18 -9.78 1.57
CA ASP A 150 20.20 -9.04 0.82
C ASP A 150 20.26 -9.47 -0.65
N ALA A 151 20.09 -10.76 -0.94
CA ALA A 151 20.01 -11.25 -2.30
C ALA A 151 18.84 -10.64 -3.08
N PHE A 152 17.65 -10.54 -2.47
CA PHE A 152 16.51 -9.86 -3.08
C PHE A 152 16.75 -8.37 -3.29
N LEU A 153 17.32 -7.68 -2.29
CA LEU A 153 17.55 -6.23 -2.35
C LEU A 153 18.78 -5.84 -3.18
N SER A 154 19.61 -6.79 -3.61
CA SER A 154 20.75 -6.52 -4.51
C SER A 154 20.31 -6.26 -5.95
N LEU A 155 19.10 -6.66 -6.33
CA LEU A 155 18.54 -6.45 -7.65
C LEU A 155 17.55 -5.28 -7.62
N PRO A 156 17.47 -4.45 -8.68
CA PRO A 156 16.42 -3.45 -8.79
C PRO A 156 15.04 -4.12 -8.73
N ALA A 157 14.19 -3.68 -7.78
CA ALA A 157 12.89 -4.30 -7.52
C ALA A 157 12.02 -4.44 -8.78
N LEU A 158 11.97 -3.39 -9.63
CA LEU A 158 11.21 -3.42 -10.87
C LEU A 158 11.64 -4.55 -11.80
N ILE A 159 12.96 -4.73 -11.98
CA ILE A 159 13.51 -5.79 -12.84
C ILE A 159 13.17 -7.17 -12.28
N LEU A 160 13.27 -7.34 -10.96
CA LEU A 160 12.95 -8.61 -10.31
C LEU A 160 11.47 -8.95 -10.42
N VAL A 161 10.57 -7.96 -10.25
CA VAL A 161 9.12 -8.15 -10.44
C VAL A 161 8.80 -8.54 -11.88
N ILE A 162 9.39 -7.87 -12.88
CA ILE A 162 9.21 -8.23 -14.30
C ILE A 162 9.63 -9.67 -14.54
N ALA A 163 10.83 -10.04 -14.12
CA ALA A 163 11.36 -11.40 -14.33
C ALA A 163 10.46 -12.48 -13.69
N ILE A 164 10.00 -12.26 -12.45
CA ILE A 164 9.11 -13.19 -11.78
C ILE A 164 7.72 -13.21 -12.41
N SER A 165 7.18 -12.06 -12.81
CA SER A 165 5.88 -11.97 -13.47
C SER A 165 5.84 -12.74 -14.80
N VAL A 166 6.89 -12.62 -15.62
CA VAL A 166 7.03 -13.42 -16.86
C VAL A 166 7.08 -14.92 -16.58
N LEU A 167 7.80 -15.34 -15.53
CA LEU A 167 7.89 -16.75 -15.14
C LEU A 167 6.56 -17.32 -14.62
N LEU A 168 5.75 -16.50 -13.94
CA LEU A 168 4.43 -16.90 -13.39
C LEU A 168 3.30 -16.77 -14.41
N GLY A 169 3.58 -16.24 -15.60
CA GLY A 169 2.62 -15.86 -16.62
C GLY A 169 2.24 -14.38 -16.50
N GLU A 170 2.14 -13.71 -17.64
CA GLU A 170 1.86 -12.27 -17.77
C GLU A 170 0.39 -11.92 -17.47
N THR A 171 -0.13 -12.47 -16.37
CA THR A 171 -1.49 -12.26 -15.88
C THR A 171 -1.49 -11.35 -14.67
N LEU A 172 -2.64 -10.76 -14.34
CA LEU A 172 -2.80 -9.99 -13.11
C LEU A 172 -2.38 -10.77 -11.86
N THR A 173 -2.77 -12.05 -11.78
CA THR A 173 -2.39 -12.93 -10.66
C THR A 173 -0.88 -13.15 -10.59
N GLY A 174 -0.23 -13.41 -11.74
CA GLY A 174 1.22 -13.55 -11.82
C GLY A 174 1.95 -12.28 -11.37
N LEU A 175 1.45 -11.11 -11.79
CA LEU A 175 1.99 -9.81 -11.39
C LEU A 175 1.82 -9.55 -9.88
N ILE A 176 0.65 -9.81 -9.31
CA ILE A 176 0.41 -9.66 -7.86
C ILE A 176 1.34 -10.57 -7.06
N LEU A 177 1.48 -11.83 -7.46
CA LEU A 177 2.38 -12.77 -6.79
C LEU A 177 3.84 -12.32 -6.89
N ALA A 178 4.26 -11.80 -8.04
CA ALA A 178 5.61 -11.26 -8.22
C ALA A 178 5.87 -10.07 -7.29
N LEU A 179 4.92 -9.13 -7.18
CA LEU A 179 5.00 -7.99 -6.25
C LEU A 179 5.09 -8.48 -4.79
N VAL A 180 4.24 -9.40 -4.37
CA VAL A 180 4.27 -9.97 -3.00
C VAL A 180 5.61 -10.64 -2.70
N LEU A 181 6.16 -11.41 -3.65
CA LEU A 181 7.43 -12.10 -3.49
C LEU A 181 8.63 -11.15 -3.39
N VAL A 182 8.55 -9.97 -4.00
CA VAL A 182 9.65 -9.00 -4.03
C VAL A 182 9.56 -7.98 -2.90
N TRP A 183 8.39 -7.75 -2.28
CA TRP A 183 8.16 -6.60 -1.38
C TRP A 183 8.52 -6.84 0.08
N TRP A 184 8.53 -8.10 0.57
CA TRP A 184 8.78 -8.44 1.99
C TRP A 184 10.18 -8.09 2.53
N PRO A 185 11.30 -8.05 1.73
CA PRO A 185 12.65 -7.94 2.27
C PRO A 185 12.92 -6.63 3.01
N ILE A 186 12.38 -5.52 2.51
CA ILE A 186 12.56 -4.22 3.17
C ILE A 186 11.88 -4.22 4.55
N TYR A 187 10.68 -4.80 4.66
CA TYR A 187 9.97 -4.95 5.92
C TYR A 187 10.71 -5.86 6.89
N ALA A 188 11.33 -6.94 6.39
CA ALA A 188 12.15 -7.82 7.22
C ALA A 188 13.33 -7.06 7.87
N ARG A 189 13.99 -6.17 7.14
CA ARG A 189 15.04 -5.31 7.68
C ARG A 189 14.51 -4.36 8.75
N PHE A 190 13.39 -3.70 8.51
CA PHE A 190 12.78 -2.79 9.49
C PHE A 190 12.39 -3.52 10.78
N PHE A 191 11.65 -4.60 10.69
CA PHE A 191 11.24 -5.39 11.86
C PHE A 191 12.45 -5.98 12.61
N ARG A 192 13.48 -6.43 11.90
CA ARG A 192 14.71 -6.91 12.53
C ARG A 192 15.40 -5.79 13.32
N ALA A 193 15.57 -4.61 12.72
CA ALA A 193 16.22 -3.48 13.38
C ALA A 193 15.48 -3.07 14.67
N GLU A 194 14.15 -2.99 14.63
CA GLU A 194 13.33 -2.68 15.80
C GLU A 194 13.37 -3.80 16.85
N THR A 195 13.31 -5.06 16.43
CA THR A 195 13.42 -6.20 17.34
C THR A 195 14.74 -6.22 18.09
N LEU A 196 15.85 -5.86 17.43
CA LEU A 196 17.17 -5.78 18.08
C LEU A 196 17.21 -4.71 19.19
N LYS A 197 16.49 -3.60 19.02
CA LYS A 197 16.34 -2.56 20.07
C LYS A 197 15.48 -3.08 21.23
N ILE A 198 14.31 -3.64 20.90
CA ILE A 198 13.27 -4.00 21.88
C ILE A 198 13.65 -5.23 22.71
N LYS A 199 14.31 -6.24 22.11
CA LYS A 199 14.60 -7.51 22.79
C LYS A 199 15.41 -7.40 24.09
N ASN A 200 16.11 -6.29 24.27
CA ASN A 200 16.96 -6.03 25.44
C ASN A 200 16.27 -5.16 26.50
N LEU A 201 15.04 -4.70 26.28
CA LEU A 201 14.28 -3.90 27.24
C LEU A 201 13.82 -4.76 28.43
N ASP A 202 13.75 -4.14 29.62
CA ASP A 202 13.51 -4.84 30.89
C ASP A 202 12.23 -5.67 30.90
N TYR A 203 11.15 -5.16 30.31
CA TYR A 203 9.87 -5.89 30.24
C TYR A 203 9.94 -7.16 29.36
N VAL A 204 10.78 -7.15 28.30
CA VAL A 204 11.03 -8.34 27.48
C VAL A 204 11.88 -9.34 28.23
N GLN A 205 12.91 -8.88 28.94
CA GLN A 205 13.77 -9.74 29.77
C GLN A 205 12.96 -10.35 30.93
N ALA A 206 12.15 -9.56 31.63
CA ALA A 206 11.26 -10.05 32.67
C ALA A 206 10.26 -11.11 32.13
N SER A 207 9.74 -10.93 30.93
CA SER A 207 8.85 -11.93 30.32
C SER A 207 9.56 -13.25 30.00
N LYS A 208 10.86 -13.22 29.64
CA LYS A 208 11.69 -14.42 29.46
C LYS A 208 11.93 -15.14 30.80
N LEU A 209 12.24 -14.39 31.86
CA LEU A 209 12.43 -14.95 33.20
C LEU A 209 11.15 -15.63 33.70
N ASN A 210 9.98 -15.06 33.42
CA ASN A 210 8.68 -15.62 33.74
C ASN A 210 8.25 -16.76 32.79
N LYS A 211 9.15 -17.27 31.93
CA LYS A 211 8.90 -18.40 31.01
C LYS A 211 7.65 -18.22 30.12
N VAL A 212 7.37 -16.99 29.69
CA VAL A 212 6.27 -16.71 28.76
C VAL A 212 6.47 -17.48 27.46
N SER A 213 5.41 -18.09 26.91
CA SER A 213 5.48 -18.87 25.69
C SER A 213 5.99 -18.02 24.51
N PHE A 214 6.72 -18.67 23.59
CA PHE A 214 7.31 -17.99 22.41
C PHE A 214 6.26 -17.23 21.59
N PHE A 215 5.09 -17.80 21.34
CA PHE A 215 4.02 -17.14 20.59
C PHE A 215 3.53 -15.85 21.27
N ARG A 216 3.36 -15.88 22.59
CA ARG A 216 2.97 -14.68 23.36
C ARG A 216 4.09 -13.65 23.37
N LEU A 217 5.35 -14.07 23.50
CA LEU A 217 6.51 -13.20 23.42
C LEU A 217 6.60 -12.54 22.05
N PHE A 218 6.45 -13.33 20.98
CA PHE A 218 6.51 -12.87 19.60
C PHE A 218 5.42 -11.83 19.30
N PHE A 219 4.15 -12.21 19.43
CA PHE A 219 3.04 -11.33 19.01
C PHE A 219 2.79 -10.17 19.97
N LYS A 220 2.81 -10.40 21.28
CA LYS A 220 2.44 -9.38 22.27
C LYS A 220 3.59 -8.42 22.63
N TYR A 221 4.84 -8.88 22.60
CA TYR A 221 5.96 -8.10 23.09
C TYR A 221 6.90 -7.63 21.98
N LEU A 222 7.18 -8.46 20.99
CA LEU A 222 8.12 -8.09 19.92
C LEU A 222 7.42 -7.46 18.73
N PHE A 223 6.51 -8.18 18.07
CA PHE A 223 5.86 -7.74 16.82
C PHE A 223 5.08 -6.43 17.01
N ILE A 224 4.17 -6.37 18.00
CA ILE A 224 3.36 -5.16 18.24
C ILE A 224 4.21 -3.94 18.59
N ASN A 225 5.28 -4.11 19.38
CA ASN A 225 6.12 -2.98 19.76
C ASN A 225 7.12 -2.58 18.66
N SER A 226 7.34 -3.42 17.64
CA SER A 226 8.16 -3.10 16.46
C SER A 226 7.35 -2.42 15.34
N ILE A 227 6.03 -2.30 15.48
CA ILE A 227 5.16 -1.94 14.35
C ILE A 227 5.10 -0.42 14.09
N ASP A 228 5.28 0.43 15.10
CA ASP A 228 5.11 1.88 14.96
C ASP A 228 5.95 2.49 13.80
N PRO A 229 7.28 2.27 13.71
CA PRO A 229 8.07 2.79 12.59
C PRO A 229 7.70 2.12 11.25
N VAL A 230 7.24 0.86 11.29
CA VAL A 230 6.83 0.12 10.10
C VAL A 230 5.55 0.69 9.51
N ILE A 231 4.58 1.12 10.34
CA ILE A 231 3.34 1.76 9.87
C ILE A 231 3.65 3.06 9.13
N ALA A 232 4.58 3.88 9.66
CA ALA A 232 4.97 5.11 8.98
C ALA A 232 5.60 4.83 7.61
N TYR A 233 6.50 3.83 7.54
CA TYR A 233 7.08 3.40 6.28
C TYR A 233 6.00 2.82 5.34
N ALA A 234 5.10 1.99 5.85
CA ALA A 234 4.02 1.41 5.05
C ALA A 234 3.12 2.48 4.42
N ALA A 235 2.86 3.59 5.11
CA ALA A 235 2.09 4.70 4.55
C ALA A 235 2.77 5.31 3.31
N LEU A 236 4.10 5.51 3.33
CA LEU A 236 4.88 5.91 2.16
C LEU A 236 4.84 4.85 1.06
N ASP A 237 4.96 3.60 1.46
CA ASP A 237 5.15 2.47 0.56
C ASP A 237 3.88 2.12 -0.24
N PHE A 238 2.69 2.48 0.24
CA PHE A 238 1.47 2.41 -0.57
C PHE A 238 1.61 3.18 -1.88
N GLY A 239 2.14 4.41 -1.83
CA GLY A 239 2.42 5.21 -3.02
C GLY A 239 3.43 4.54 -3.95
N ASN A 240 4.50 3.95 -3.40
CA ASN A 240 5.52 3.24 -4.15
C ASN A 240 4.96 2.00 -4.86
N VAL A 241 4.08 1.24 -4.21
CA VAL A 241 3.43 0.07 -4.82
C VAL A 241 2.53 0.49 -5.97
N ILE A 242 1.69 1.54 -5.78
CA ILE A 242 0.83 2.06 -6.85
C ILE A 242 1.69 2.50 -8.04
N LEU A 243 2.75 3.26 -7.81
CA LEU A 243 3.65 3.72 -8.87
C LEU A 243 4.31 2.54 -9.59
N THR A 244 4.79 1.54 -8.86
CA THR A 244 5.43 0.35 -9.45
C THR A 244 4.44 -0.48 -10.26
N TYR A 245 3.24 -0.72 -9.72
CA TYR A 245 2.18 -1.44 -10.41
C TYR A 245 1.76 -0.70 -11.71
N SER A 246 1.48 0.61 -11.63
CA SER A 246 1.14 1.42 -12.80
C SER A 246 2.28 1.48 -13.82
N THR A 247 3.55 1.46 -13.38
CA THR A 247 4.70 1.40 -14.28
C THR A 247 4.74 0.06 -15.02
N LEU A 248 4.47 -1.05 -14.35
CA LEU A 248 4.43 -2.38 -14.97
C LEU A 248 3.27 -2.49 -15.97
N ALA A 249 2.10 -1.98 -15.61
CA ALA A 249 0.96 -1.91 -16.50
C ALA A 249 1.19 -0.97 -17.70
N PHE A 250 1.92 0.13 -17.50
CA PHE A 250 2.39 1.00 -18.59
C PHE A 250 3.31 0.24 -19.58
N LEU A 251 4.13 -0.68 -19.08
CA LEU A 251 4.98 -1.55 -19.89
C LEU A 251 4.23 -2.75 -20.53
N GLY A 252 2.91 -2.85 -20.30
CA GLY A 252 2.06 -3.89 -20.86
C GLY A 252 2.01 -5.18 -20.04
N ILE A 253 2.48 -5.17 -18.78
CA ILE A 253 2.44 -6.32 -17.88
C ILE A 253 1.28 -6.17 -16.91
N GLY A 254 0.30 -7.08 -16.93
CA GLY A 254 -0.80 -7.08 -15.97
C GLY A 254 -2.16 -7.35 -16.57
N LEU A 255 -3.03 -6.36 -16.61
CA LEU A 255 -4.41 -6.50 -17.08
C LEU A 255 -4.51 -6.45 -18.60
N GLU A 256 -5.27 -7.41 -19.14
CA GLU A 256 -5.64 -7.40 -20.56
C GLU A 256 -6.87 -6.49 -20.81
N PRO A 257 -6.91 -5.81 -21.98
CA PRO A 257 -8.12 -5.12 -22.41
C PRO A 257 -9.35 -6.07 -22.40
N PRO A 258 -10.57 -5.56 -22.14
CA PRO A 258 -10.99 -4.14 -22.11
C PRO A 258 -10.92 -3.48 -20.72
N ILE A 259 -10.38 -4.15 -19.71
CA ILE A 259 -10.41 -3.69 -18.32
C ILE A 259 -9.52 -2.45 -18.17
N PRO A 260 -10.06 -1.29 -17.71
CA PRO A 260 -9.27 -0.09 -17.54
C PRO A 260 -8.28 -0.22 -16.36
N GLU A 261 -7.10 0.32 -16.54
CA GLU A 261 -6.04 0.43 -15.54
C GLU A 261 -5.24 1.71 -15.84
N LEU A 262 -4.83 2.47 -14.79
CA LEU A 262 -4.29 3.82 -14.95
C LEU A 262 -2.98 3.84 -15.75
N GLY A 263 -2.05 2.92 -15.51
CA GLY A 263 -0.76 2.85 -16.22
C GLY A 263 -0.93 2.46 -17.68
N SER A 264 -1.74 1.45 -17.98
CA SER A 264 -2.04 1.02 -19.35
C SER A 264 -2.80 2.09 -20.13
N MET A 265 -3.71 2.82 -19.50
CA MET A 265 -4.38 3.97 -20.13
C MET A 265 -3.37 5.05 -20.51
N ALA A 266 -2.44 5.39 -19.62
CA ALA A 266 -1.37 6.34 -19.93
C ALA A 266 -0.51 5.86 -21.10
N SER A 267 -0.11 4.57 -21.11
CA SER A 267 0.68 3.96 -22.18
C SER A 267 -0.02 4.02 -23.54
N ASN A 268 -1.29 3.62 -23.57
CA ASN A 268 -2.09 3.63 -24.80
C ASN A 268 -2.27 5.06 -25.35
N GLY A 269 -2.27 6.07 -24.50
CA GLY A 269 -2.37 7.47 -24.86
C GLY A 269 -1.09 8.05 -25.47
N VAL A 270 0.10 7.44 -25.25
CA VAL A 270 1.39 7.99 -25.73
C VAL A 270 1.41 8.15 -27.26
N GLY A 271 0.91 7.18 -27.99
CA GLY A 271 0.84 7.25 -29.46
C GLY A 271 -0.08 8.34 -30.01
N THR A 272 -0.96 8.88 -29.17
CA THR A 272 -1.95 9.91 -29.55
C THR A 272 -1.61 11.30 -29.02
N LEU A 273 -0.46 11.52 -28.41
CA LEU A 273 -0.06 12.80 -27.81
C LEU A 273 -0.26 14.03 -28.72
N PRO A 274 0.03 13.98 -30.03
CA PRO A 274 -0.17 15.14 -30.91
C PRO A 274 -1.64 15.54 -31.09
N THR A 275 -2.58 14.60 -30.97
CA THR A 275 -4.01 14.79 -31.29
C THR A 275 -4.95 14.60 -30.11
N GLY A 276 -4.51 13.89 -29.06
CA GLY A 276 -5.31 13.50 -27.90
C GLY A 276 -4.47 13.41 -26.63
N TRP A 277 -3.69 14.44 -26.33
CA TRP A 277 -2.76 14.50 -25.20
C TRP A 277 -3.41 14.17 -23.84
N TRP A 278 -4.68 14.47 -23.67
CA TRP A 278 -5.45 14.22 -22.45
C TRP A 278 -5.53 12.74 -22.08
N TYR A 279 -5.53 11.85 -23.10
CA TYR A 279 -5.62 10.42 -22.88
C TYR A 279 -4.37 9.85 -22.18
N ALA A 280 -3.18 10.36 -22.44
CA ALA A 280 -1.96 9.96 -21.72
C ALA A 280 -1.78 10.73 -20.41
N ILE A 281 -2.05 12.05 -20.42
CA ILE A 281 -1.68 12.94 -19.33
C ILE A 281 -2.58 12.76 -18.12
N PHE A 282 -3.92 12.65 -18.27
CA PHE A 282 -4.82 12.58 -17.13
C PHE A 282 -4.63 11.33 -16.27
N PRO A 283 -4.49 10.10 -16.80
CA PRO A 283 -4.18 8.95 -15.95
C PRO A 283 -2.85 9.08 -15.22
N GLY A 284 -1.81 9.61 -15.90
CA GLY A 284 -0.51 9.88 -15.28
C GLY A 284 -0.58 10.90 -14.15
N LEU A 285 -1.36 11.99 -14.30
CA LEU A 285 -1.59 12.99 -13.27
C LEU A 285 -2.34 12.40 -12.07
N VAL A 286 -3.31 11.53 -12.28
CA VAL A 286 -4.03 10.86 -11.19
C VAL A 286 -3.10 9.97 -10.39
N ILE A 287 -2.26 9.16 -11.04
CA ILE A 287 -1.22 8.37 -10.37
C ILE A 287 -0.31 9.28 -9.54
N LEU A 288 0.19 10.37 -10.14
CA LEU A 288 1.06 11.34 -9.46
C LEU A 288 0.40 11.93 -8.21
N VAL A 289 -0.85 12.39 -8.31
CA VAL A 289 -1.60 12.98 -7.19
C VAL A 289 -1.79 11.96 -6.06
N ILE A 290 -2.16 10.72 -6.39
CA ILE A 290 -2.32 9.65 -5.39
C ILE A 290 -0.99 9.39 -4.67
N VAL A 291 0.10 9.24 -5.41
CA VAL A 291 1.44 9.00 -4.85
C VAL A 291 1.87 10.15 -3.93
N ILE A 292 1.70 11.41 -4.37
CA ILE A 292 1.98 12.58 -3.54
C ILE A 292 1.16 12.54 -2.25
N GLY A 293 -0.12 12.19 -2.33
CA GLY A 293 -0.98 12.06 -1.16
C GLY A 293 -0.40 11.09 -0.12
N PHE A 294 0.02 9.90 -0.53
CA PHE A 294 0.64 8.91 0.35
C PHE A 294 2.00 9.37 0.89
N VAL A 295 2.82 10.03 0.07
CA VAL A 295 4.11 10.59 0.50
C VAL A 295 3.91 11.64 1.60
N LEU A 296 3.01 12.61 1.41
CA LEU A 296 2.74 13.66 2.40
C LEU A 296 2.25 13.08 3.74
N VAL A 297 1.40 12.06 3.70
CA VAL A 297 0.92 11.36 4.91
C VAL A 297 2.04 10.59 5.58
N GLY A 298 2.79 9.82 4.82
CA GLY A 298 3.85 8.96 5.34
C GLY A 298 5.03 9.73 5.91
N ASP A 299 5.49 10.79 5.24
CA ASP A 299 6.57 11.67 5.73
C ASP A 299 6.18 12.27 7.08
N ARG A 300 4.95 12.79 7.19
CA ARG A 300 4.50 13.35 8.45
C ARG A 300 4.36 12.32 9.57
N MET A 301 3.90 11.11 9.25
CA MET A 301 3.87 10.01 10.21
C MET A 301 5.28 9.66 10.69
N GLN A 302 6.25 9.62 9.78
CA GLN A 302 7.64 9.32 10.11
C GLN A 302 8.24 10.40 11.03
N ASP A 303 7.98 11.68 10.77
CA ASP A 303 8.40 12.80 11.62
C ASP A 303 7.83 12.68 13.03
N ILE A 304 6.55 12.40 13.17
CA ILE A 304 5.88 12.25 14.46
C ILE A 304 6.49 11.10 15.28
N ILE A 305 6.77 9.97 14.62
CA ILE A 305 7.31 8.78 15.28
C ILE A 305 8.78 8.99 15.63
N SER A 306 9.59 9.59 14.74
CA SER A 306 11.02 9.86 15.00
C SER A 306 11.24 10.87 16.11
N ASN A 307 10.45 11.94 16.17
CA ASN A 307 10.54 12.96 17.21
C ASN A 307 10.16 12.46 18.61
N ARG A 308 9.46 11.33 18.73
CA ARG A 308 9.17 10.69 20.02
C ARG A 308 10.32 9.86 20.59
N ILE A 309 11.26 9.44 19.74
CA ILE A 309 12.43 8.66 20.17
C ILE A 309 13.50 9.57 20.82
N ASN A 310 13.37 10.88 20.68
CA ASN A 310 14.33 11.87 21.18
C ASN A 310 13.92 12.55 22.51
N TYR A 311 12.91 12.02 23.24
CA TYR A 311 12.52 12.49 24.58
C TYR A 311 12.55 11.35 25.61
#